data_198f6e7caf7b0e6102acaf18eb194058
#
_entry.id   198f6e7caf7b0e6102acaf18eb194058
#
_cell.length_a   1.000
_cell.length_b   1.000
_cell.length_c   1.000
_cell.angle_alpha   90.00
_cell.angle_beta   90.00
_cell.angle_gamma   90.00
#
_symmetry.space_group_name_H-M   'P 1'
#
loop_
_entity.id
_entity.type
_entity.pdbx_description
1 polymer ?
#
loop_
_entity_poly.entity_id
_entity_poly.type
_entity_poly.pdbx_seq_one_letter_code
_entity_poly.pdbx_strand_id
1 'polypeptide(L)'
;MVSSKLIIVFVLPVIFSIIFGSAVMADILQKPDRELNMWPMSFSEGSSSHDSSLKIIGLSNQYLVTEPIEVQVKVTDSSFNCGDLYVTIHYSENNDVVAQGGFFNQCLENGDLFPINDKFSKIITIPGSYQMNVNIVSNDLSNISTSGIFTVK
;
A
#
# COMPACT_ATOMS: atom_id res chain seq x y z
N MET A 1 -44.68 5.30 40.74
CA MET A 1 -45.05 4.30 39.70
C MET A 1 -44.65 4.80 38.34
N VAL A 2 -43.66 4.22 37.71
CA VAL A 2 -43.27 4.58 36.33
C VAL A 2 -44.35 4.03 35.41
N SER A 3 -44.93 4.89 34.56
CA SER A 3 -46.03 4.50 33.65
C SER A 3 -45.53 3.42 32.68
N SER A 4 -46.24 2.30 32.59
CA SER A 4 -45.92 1.18 31.66
C SER A 4 -45.74 1.63 30.20
N LYS A 5 -46.40 2.71 29.82
CA LYS A 5 -46.27 3.32 28.49
C LYS A 5 -44.89 3.94 28.25
N LEU A 6 -44.25 4.47 29.29
CA LEU A 6 -42.91 5.08 29.23
C LEU A 6 -41.84 3.99 29.04
N ILE A 7 -42.01 2.83 29.69
CA ILE A 7 -41.15 1.68 29.53
C ILE A 7 -41.18 1.15 28.09
N ILE A 8 -42.37 1.03 27.50
CA ILE A 8 -42.54 0.52 26.13
C ILE A 8 -41.84 1.45 25.11
N VAL A 9 -41.98 2.77 25.26
CA VAL A 9 -41.44 3.74 24.30
C VAL A 9 -39.93 3.81 24.33
N PHE A 10 -39.29 3.65 25.50
CA PHE A 10 -37.83 3.78 25.64
C PHE A 10 -37.10 2.45 25.67
N VAL A 11 -37.66 1.42 26.30
CA VAL A 11 -37.00 0.13 26.47
C VAL A 11 -37.09 -0.74 25.22
N LEU A 12 -38.25 -0.70 24.54
CA LEU A 12 -38.48 -1.54 23.36
C LEU A 12 -37.50 -1.22 22.20
N PRO A 13 -37.24 0.07 21.83
CA PRO A 13 -36.22 0.38 20.80
C PRO A 13 -34.82 -0.07 21.16
N VAL A 14 -34.42 0.03 22.44
CA VAL A 14 -33.10 -0.41 22.90
C VAL A 14 -32.96 -1.92 22.77
N ILE A 15 -33.96 -2.70 23.15
CA ILE A 15 -33.95 -4.15 22.99
C ILE A 15 -33.90 -4.55 21.51
N PHE A 16 -34.66 -3.90 20.65
CA PHE A 16 -34.59 -4.13 19.21
C PHE A 16 -33.22 -3.82 18.64
N SER A 17 -32.60 -2.68 19.02
CA SER A 17 -31.26 -2.32 18.58
C SER A 17 -30.22 -3.37 18.97
N ILE A 18 -30.28 -3.92 20.17
CA ILE A 18 -29.36 -4.95 20.63
C ILE A 18 -29.56 -6.26 19.84
N ILE A 19 -30.80 -6.70 19.64
CA ILE A 19 -31.11 -7.94 18.93
C ILE A 19 -30.72 -7.84 17.46
N PHE A 20 -31.09 -6.79 16.77
CA PHE A 20 -30.75 -6.60 15.35
C PHE A 20 -29.27 -6.32 15.17
N GLY A 21 -28.65 -5.49 16.02
CA GLY A 21 -27.22 -5.21 15.98
C GLY A 21 -26.36 -6.45 16.17
N SER A 22 -26.73 -7.32 17.11
CA SER A 22 -25.97 -8.57 17.35
C SER A 22 -26.16 -9.59 16.22
N ALA A 23 -27.34 -9.69 15.62
CA ALA A 23 -27.57 -10.59 14.49
C ALA A 23 -26.77 -10.17 13.24
N VAL A 24 -26.74 -8.88 12.92
CA VAL A 24 -25.94 -8.34 11.79
C VAL A 24 -24.44 -8.55 12.05
N MET A 25 -23.96 -8.28 13.26
CA MET A 25 -22.56 -8.52 13.61
C MET A 25 -22.16 -9.98 13.50
N ALA A 26 -23.02 -10.92 13.92
CA ALA A 26 -22.75 -12.34 13.84
C ALA A 26 -22.65 -12.82 12.38
N ASP A 27 -23.53 -12.36 11.50
CA ASP A 27 -23.48 -12.70 10.07
C ASP A 27 -22.23 -12.14 9.37
N ILE A 28 -21.82 -10.92 9.76
CA ILE A 28 -20.60 -10.30 9.23
C ILE A 28 -19.33 -11.03 9.71
N LEU A 29 -19.30 -11.51 10.96
CA LEU A 29 -18.12 -12.20 11.51
C LEU A 29 -17.98 -13.66 11.06
N GLN A 30 -19.07 -14.30 10.61
CA GLN A 30 -19.08 -15.70 10.17
C GLN A 30 -18.77 -15.88 8.68
N LYS A 31 -18.65 -14.82 7.89
CA LYS A 31 -18.23 -14.92 6.48
C LYS A 31 -16.70 -15.02 6.40
N PRO A 32 -16.13 -16.20 6.05
CA PRO A 32 -14.69 -16.36 5.91
C PRO A 32 -14.11 -15.52 4.75
N ASP A 33 -14.96 -15.13 3.80
CA ASP A 33 -14.59 -14.33 2.62
C ASP A 33 -14.82 -12.83 2.85
N ARG A 34 -14.45 -12.34 4.04
CA ARG A 34 -14.43 -10.92 4.29
C ARG A 34 -13.27 -10.31 3.53
N GLU A 35 -13.47 -10.05 2.28
CA GLU A 35 -12.70 -9.02 1.60
C GLU A 35 -12.96 -7.72 2.35
N LEU A 36 -12.05 -7.40 3.28
CA LEU A 36 -11.89 -6.02 3.70
C LEU A 36 -11.83 -5.24 2.41
N ASN A 37 -12.73 -4.28 2.25
CA ASN A 37 -12.80 -3.38 1.11
C ASN A 37 -11.55 -2.47 1.14
N MET A 38 -10.37 -3.08 1.19
CA MET A 38 -9.17 -2.52 0.63
C MET A 38 -9.45 -2.57 -0.86
N TRP A 39 -9.68 -1.42 -1.44
CA TRP A 39 -9.71 -1.26 -2.89
C TRP A 39 -8.68 -2.21 -3.48
N PRO A 40 -9.09 -3.18 -4.31
CA PRO A 40 -8.12 -3.96 -5.03
C PRO A 40 -7.35 -2.95 -5.86
N MET A 41 -6.12 -2.63 -5.48
CA MET A 41 -5.16 -2.17 -6.45
C MET A 41 -5.00 -3.35 -7.39
N SER A 42 -5.85 -3.42 -8.41
CA SER A 42 -5.69 -4.34 -9.51
C SER A 42 -4.39 -3.94 -10.19
N PHE A 43 -3.32 -4.62 -9.81
CA PHE A 43 -2.12 -4.66 -10.61
C PHE A 43 -2.54 -5.33 -11.92
N SER A 44 -2.88 -4.53 -12.93
CA SER A 44 -2.89 -5.03 -14.29
C SER A 44 -1.43 -5.37 -14.59
N GLU A 45 -1.13 -6.66 -14.68
CA GLU A 45 0.05 -7.18 -15.36
C GLU A 45 -0.02 -6.75 -16.84
N GLY A 46 0.30 -5.50 -17.06
CA GLY A 46 0.57 -4.93 -18.37
C GLY A 46 2.07 -4.99 -18.59
N SER A 47 2.58 -6.14 -19.00
CA SER A 47 3.87 -6.22 -19.66
C SER A 47 3.78 -5.45 -20.98
N SER A 48 3.99 -4.15 -20.95
CA SER A 48 4.26 -3.33 -22.10
C SER A 48 5.59 -2.62 -21.85
N SER A 49 6.60 -3.02 -22.62
CA SER A 49 7.84 -2.31 -22.82
C SER A 49 7.56 -0.97 -23.51
N HIS A 50 6.98 -0.03 -22.80
CA HIS A 50 7.05 1.38 -23.10
C HIS A 50 8.21 1.96 -22.29
N ASP A 51 8.97 2.89 -22.87
CA ASP A 51 9.91 3.77 -22.15
C ASP A 51 9.23 4.19 -20.85
N SER A 52 9.58 3.49 -19.76
CA SER A 52 8.83 3.64 -18.52
C SER A 52 9.11 5.03 -17.99
N SER A 53 8.07 5.84 -17.92
CA SER A 53 8.14 7.18 -17.33
C SER A 53 8.63 7.19 -15.88
N LEU A 54 8.82 5.99 -15.30
CA LEU A 54 9.27 5.73 -13.94
C LEU A 54 10.40 4.70 -13.92
N LYS A 55 11.55 5.04 -13.32
CA LYS A 55 12.73 4.17 -13.22
C LYS A 55 13.28 4.10 -11.79
N ILE A 56 13.50 2.90 -11.28
CA ILE A 56 14.18 2.68 -9.99
C ILE A 56 15.68 2.88 -10.20
N ILE A 57 16.30 3.70 -9.38
CA ILE A 57 17.73 3.98 -9.37
C ILE A 57 18.36 3.41 -8.09
N GLY A 58 19.48 2.72 -8.22
CA GLY A 58 20.22 2.13 -7.08
C GLY A 58 19.81 0.70 -6.73
N LEU A 59 18.79 0.13 -7.39
CA LEU A 59 18.42 -1.26 -7.15
C LEU A 59 19.43 -2.21 -7.82
N SER A 60 20.16 -2.99 -7.00
CA SER A 60 21.04 -4.07 -7.42
C SER A 60 20.27 -5.38 -7.54
N ASN A 61 20.75 -6.30 -8.39
CA ASN A 61 20.11 -7.62 -8.54
C ASN A 61 20.36 -8.54 -7.32
N GLN A 62 21.36 -8.22 -6.48
CA GLN A 62 21.75 -9.02 -5.32
C GLN A 62 22.27 -8.15 -4.19
N TYR A 63 21.89 -8.52 -2.95
CA TYR A 63 22.34 -7.91 -1.68
C TYR A 63 22.74 -8.98 -0.69
N LEU A 64 23.56 -8.59 0.28
CA LEU A 64 23.84 -9.40 1.47
C LEU A 64 22.81 -9.11 2.57
N VAL A 65 22.58 -10.06 3.50
CA VAL A 65 21.63 -9.90 4.62
C VAL A 65 21.96 -8.74 5.57
N THR A 66 23.16 -8.17 5.49
CA THR A 66 23.60 -7.01 6.28
C THR A 66 23.65 -5.71 5.48
N GLU A 67 23.41 -5.79 4.18
CA GLU A 67 23.54 -4.66 3.26
C GLU A 67 22.21 -3.88 3.15
N PRO A 68 22.24 -2.55 3.26
CA PRO A 68 21.04 -1.75 3.05
C PRO A 68 20.67 -1.71 1.56
N ILE A 69 19.41 -1.92 1.27
CA ILE A 69 18.82 -1.70 -0.05
C ILE A 69 18.44 -0.23 -0.10
N GLU A 70 19.21 0.56 -0.83
CA GLU A 70 18.99 2.00 -0.98
C GLU A 70 18.54 2.31 -2.40
N VAL A 71 17.35 2.91 -2.53
CA VAL A 71 16.80 3.25 -3.84
C VAL A 71 16.23 4.66 -3.87
N GLN A 72 16.29 5.25 -5.04
CA GLN A 72 15.58 6.45 -5.45
C GLN A 72 14.84 6.17 -6.75
N VAL A 73 13.98 7.09 -7.14
CA VAL A 73 13.11 6.91 -8.30
C VAL A 73 13.23 8.13 -9.21
N LYS A 74 13.49 7.88 -10.48
CA LYS A 74 13.50 8.92 -11.51
C LYS A 74 12.17 8.91 -12.24
N VAL A 75 11.56 10.08 -12.34
CA VAL A 75 10.35 10.34 -13.14
C VAL A 75 10.75 11.12 -14.39
N THR A 76 10.20 10.74 -15.53
CA THR A 76 10.41 11.45 -16.79
C THR A 76 9.15 12.15 -17.32
N ASP A 77 7.99 11.79 -16.75
CA ASP A 77 6.71 12.41 -17.08
C ASP A 77 6.41 13.56 -16.11
N SER A 78 6.33 14.78 -16.65
CA SER A 78 6.13 15.99 -15.86
C SER A 78 4.79 16.04 -15.09
N SER A 79 3.80 15.26 -15.48
CA SER A 79 2.52 15.15 -14.76
C SER A 79 2.67 14.51 -13.37
N PHE A 80 3.79 13.81 -13.13
CA PHE A 80 4.12 13.17 -11.86
C PHE A 80 5.26 13.87 -11.10
N ASN A 81 5.57 15.11 -11.45
CA ASN A 81 6.58 15.88 -10.72
C ASN A 81 6.17 16.22 -9.28
N CYS A 82 4.87 16.24 -8.97
CA CYS A 82 4.35 16.43 -7.62
C CYS A 82 3.44 15.27 -7.25
N GLY A 83 3.64 14.68 -6.07
CA GLY A 83 2.78 13.58 -5.59
C GLY A 83 3.37 12.83 -4.39
N ASP A 84 2.79 11.69 -4.14
CA ASP A 84 3.17 10.77 -3.07
C ASP A 84 3.87 9.55 -3.67
N LEU A 85 5.05 9.22 -3.12
CA LEU A 85 5.80 8.02 -3.48
C LEU A 85 5.55 6.91 -2.47
N TYR A 86 5.22 5.73 -2.96
CA TYR A 86 5.09 4.50 -2.18
C TYR A 86 6.08 3.45 -2.70
N VAL A 87 6.82 2.84 -1.78
CA VAL A 87 7.73 1.73 -2.07
C VAL A 87 7.33 0.55 -1.22
N THR A 88 7.11 -0.62 -1.84
CA THR A 88 6.75 -1.85 -1.14
C THR A 88 7.65 -2.98 -1.60
N ILE A 89 8.21 -3.73 -0.67
CA ILE A 89 8.97 -4.94 -0.94
C ILE A 89 8.16 -6.15 -0.52
N HIS A 90 7.99 -7.09 -1.46
CA HIS A 90 7.31 -8.35 -1.24
C HIS A 90 8.30 -9.52 -1.33
N TYR A 91 8.04 -10.56 -0.54
CA TYR A 91 8.69 -11.84 -0.72
C TYR A 91 8.08 -12.56 -1.92
N SER A 92 8.91 -12.97 -2.90
CA SER A 92 8.41 -13.44 -4.21
C SER A 92 7.63 -14.76 -4.16
N GLU A 93 7.82 -15.60 -3.11
CA GLU A 93 7.19 -16.91 -3.04
C GLU A 93 5.71 -16.87 -2.63
N ASN A 94 5.36 -15.98 -1.71
CA ASN A 94 4.01 -15.91 -1.11
C ASN A 94 3.39 -14.51 -1.21
N ASN A 95 4.08 -13.56 -1.82
CA ASN A 95 3.68 -12.17 -1.97
C ASN A 95 3.48 -11.41 -0.65
N ASP A 96 4.06 -11.91 0.46
CA ASP A 96 4.00 -11.23 1.75
C ASP A 96 4.78 -9.92 1.72
N VAL A 97 4.20 -8.88 2.32
CA VAL A 97 4.86 -7.58 2.46
C VAL A 97 5.94 -7.66 3.52
N VAL A 98 7.19 -7.41 3.13
CA VAL A 98 8.37 -7.43 4.01
C VAL A 98 8.74 -6.04 4.49
N ALA A 99 8.58 -5.04 3.63
CA ALA A 99 8.87 -3.65 3.97
C ALA A 99 8.03 -2.69 3.14
N GLN A 100 7.71 -1.56 3.73
CA GLN A 100 7.02 -0.45 3.06
C GLN A 100 7.64 0.88 3.45
N GLY A 101 7.59 1.85 2.54
CA GLY A 101 7.90 3.25 2.77
C GLY A 101 6.95 4.15 2.01
N GLY A 102 6.60 5.28 2.62
CA GLY A 102 5.79 6.32 1.99
C GLY A 102 6.43 7.68 2.19
N PHE A 103 6.50 8.46 1.11
CA PHE A 103 7.05 9.82 1.10
C PHE A 103 6.00 10.73 0.48
N PHE A 104 5.45 11.62 1.31
CA PHE A 104 4.27 12.40 0.95
C PHE A 104 4.62 13.82 0.53
N ASN A 105 3.76 14.44 -0.28
CA ASN A 105 3.86 15.83 -0.72
C ASN A 105 5.22 16.17 -1.34
N GLN A 106 5.76 15.26 -2.14
CA GLN A 106 7.02 15.44 -2.84
C GLN A 106 6.78 16.24 -4.12
N CYS A 107 7.57 17.31 -4.37
CA CYS A 107 7.54 18.04 -5.63
C CYS A 107 8.96 18.17 -6.17
N LEU A 108 9.22 17.53 -7.33
CA LEU A 108 10.53 17.57 -7.98
C LEU A 108 10.80 18.93 -8.61
N GLU A 109 11.98 19.45 -8.37
CA GLU A 109 12.60 20.45 -9.22
C GLU A 109 13.39 19.77 -10.34
N ASN A 110 13.87 20.53 -11.30
CA ASN A 110 14.53 19.98 -12.49
C ASN A 110 15.74 19.08 -12.14
N GLY A 111 15.63 17.80 -12.46
CA GLY A 111 16.70 16.81 -12.32
C GLY A 111 16.74 16.07 -11.00
N ASP A 112 15.83 16.33 -10.09
CA ASP A 112 15.74 15.64 -8.81
C ASP A 112 15.22 14.20 -8.93
N LEU A 113 15.39 13.43 -7.86
CA LEU A 113 14.90 12.08 -7.70
C LEU A 113 13.94 12.02 -6.51
N PHE A 114 12.97 11.13 -6.56
CA PHE A 114 12.15 10.78 -5.40
C PHE A 114 12.86 9.72 -4.52
N PRO A 115 12.74 9.78 -3.19
CA PRO A 115 12.27 10.94 -2.42
C PRO A 115 13.30 12.06 -2.43
N ILE A 116 12.82 13.31 -2.30
CA ILE A 116 13.64 14.51 -2.38
C ILE A 116 14.53 14.60 -1.14
N ASN A 117 15.85 14.77 -1.35
CA ASN A 117 16.87 14.86 -0.29
C ASN A 117 16.90 13.63 0.65
N ASP A 118 16.33 12.49 0.24
CA ASP A 118 16.25 11.26 1.02
C ASP A 118 16.42 10.04 0.11
N LYS A 119 16.41 8.84 0.69
CA LYS A 119 16.40 7.56 -0.01
C LYS A 119 15.49 6.60 0.74
N PHE A 120 14.79 5.74 0.01
CA PHE A 120 14.23 4.56 0.64
C PHE A 120 15.40 3.64 1.01
N SER A 121 15.53 3.30 2.29
CA SER A 121 16.60 2.45 2.80
C SER A 121 16.01 1.36 3.69
N LYS A 122 16.35 0.09 3.43
CA LYS A 122 15.89 -1.05 4.21
C LYS A 122 16.89 -2.19 4.20
N ILE A 123 17.15 -2.79 5.36
CA ILE A 123 17.91 -4.04 5.50
C ILE A 123 16.93 -5.21 5.58
N ILE A 124 17.14 -6.23 4.76
CA ILE A 124 16.39 -7.49 4.79
C ILE A 124 17.36 -8.57 5.27
N THR A 125 17.00 -9.22 6.38
CA THR A 125 17.86 -10.22 7.05
C THR A 125 17.55 -11.66 6.68
N ILE A 126 16.47 -11.90 5.95
CA ILE A 126 16.05 -13.23 5.51
C ILE A 126 16.53 -13.43 4.07
N PRO A 127 17.36 -14.47 3.77
CA PRO A 127 17.71 -14.78 2.41
C PRO A 127 16.51 -15.19 1.57
N GLY A 128 16.49 -14.78 0.30
CA GLY A 128 15.38 -15.12 -0.60
C GLY A 128 15.30 -14.22 -1.82
N SER A 129 14.26 -14.43 -2.62
CA SER A 129 13.93 -13.60 -3.78
C SER A 129 12.83 -12.61 -3.42
N TYR A 130 12.99 -11.37 -3.86
CA TYR A 130 12.11 -10.25 -3.50
C TYR A 130 11.72 -9.46 -4.74
N GLN A 131 10.53 -8.88 -4.69
CA GLN A 131 10.04 -7.92 -5.66
C GLN A 131 9.81 -6.58 -4.99
N MET A 132 10.41 -5.53 -5.52
CA MET A 132 10.15 -4.16 -5.12
C MET A 132 9.15 -3.55 -6.08
N ASN A 133 8.05 -3.04 -5.56
CA ASN A 133 7.05 -2.29 -6.29
C ASN A 133 7.12 -0.83 -5.86
N VAL A 134 7.19 0.06 -6.84
CA VAL A 134 7.22 1.50 -6.65
C VAL A 134 6.00 2.10 -7.33
N ASN A 135 5.27 2.93 -6.61
CA ASN A 135 4.08 3.62 -7.12
C ASN A 135 4.17 5.10 -6.77
N ILE A 136 3.87 5.96 -7.73
CA ILE A 136 3.70 7.40 -7.53
C ILE A 136 2.25 7.76 -7.84
N VAL A 137 1.64 8.46 -6.91
CA VAL A 137 0.30 9.04 -7.05
C VAL A 137 0.45 10.54 -7.12
N SER A 138 0.09 11.12 -8.27
CA SER A 138 0.17 12.58 -8.48
C SER A 138 -0.97 13.31 -7.74
N ASN A 139 -0.87 14.63 -7.65
CA ASN A 139 -1.87 15.46 -6.96
C ASN A 139 -3.28 15.39 -7.59
N ASP A 140 -3.38 15.02 -8.86
CA ASP A 140 -4.64 14.81 -9.58
C ASP A 140 -5.13 13.35 -9.53
N LEU A 141 -4.55 12.54 -8.61
CA LEU A 141 -4.89 11.14 -8.37
C LEU A 141 -4.59 10.17 -9.52
N SER A 142 -3.82 10.59 -10.51
CA SER A 142 -3.23 9.69 -11.49
C SER A 142 -2.11 8.87 -10.84
N ASN A 143 -1.89 7.64 -11.30
CA ASN A 143 -0.82 6.81 -10.77
C ASN A 143 0.06 6.21 -11.87
N ILE A 144 1.34 6.02 -11.57
CA ILE A 144 2.29 5.24 -12.35
C ILE A 144 3.04 4.29 -11.43
N SER A 145 3.41 3.13 -11.94
CA SER A 145 4.13 2.13 -11.17
C SER A 145 5.25 1.47 -11.97
N THR A 146 6.25 1.00 -11.25
CA THR A 146 7.32 0.16 -11.80
C THR A 146 7.73 -0.87 -10.77
N SER A 147 8.36 -1.95 -11.20
CA SER A 147 8.85 -2.98 -10.30
C SER A 147 10.26 -3.45 -10.67
N GLY A 148 10.96 -3.99 -9.69
CA GLY A 148 12.27 -4.61 -9.86
C GLY A 148 12.38 -5.86 -8.98
N ILE A 149 13.14 -6.85 -9.44
CA ILE A 149 13.38 -8.09 -8.72
C ILE A 149 14.84 -8.11 -8.25
N PHE A 150 15.06 -8.60 -7.03
CA PHE A 150 16.40 -8.77 -6.46
C PHE A 150 16.44 -9.97 -5.51
N THR A 151 17.65 -10.41 -5.16
CA THR A 151 17.86 -11.51 -4.20
C THR A 151 18.69 -11.03 -3.02
N VAL A 152 18.41 -11.59 -1.85
CA VAL A 152 19.22 -11.43 -0.63
C VAL A 152 19.88 -12.77 -0.30
N LYS A 153 21.16 -12.76 0.01
CA LYS A 153 21.97 -13.96 0.31
C LYS A 153 22.74 -13.81 1.60
#